data_477dbc3bd4dd8962b226aa61044354d0
#
_entry.id   477dbc3bd4dd8962b226aa61044354d0
#
_cell.length_a   1.000
_cell.length_b   1.000
_cell.length_c   1.000
_cell.angle_alpha   90.00
_cell.angle_beta   90.00
_cell.angle_gamma   90.00
#
_symmetry.space_group_name_H-M   'P 1'
#
loop_
_entity.id
_entity.type
_entity.pdbx_description
1 polymer ?
#
loop_
_entity_poly.entity_id
_entity_poly.type
_entity_poly.pdbx_seq_one_letter_code
_entity_poly.pdbx_strand_id
1 'polypeptide(L)'
;MNRQSEKIPASICCVNFLPLLDLMHTSLSDPIMLPDHPSDTSIGIVTPQSLHIEQPLKLACGVVLETHDLVYETYGELNSAKSNGILLCHALSGDHHAAGFYQDDSRPGWWEHYVGPGKPIDTDKFFVVSVNNIGSCFGSTGPTSINPDTGKPWGSDFPSLRARDWVESQKLLMEHLGIECWAAVVGGSLGGMQAMRWSLEHPDKLLNAVVIASSMKLTAQNIAFNEIARRAIKSDPDFCDGRYLEHNKAPLKGLALARMIGHVTYLSDELMGQKFGRQLRIGDLIDRNTDPIEFQVESYLNYQGDKFSDSFDANSYILITKMLDYFDLSREYNSDPVAAFAHAKCNFLVLSFSSDWRFAPERSREITDALMSAGKSVSYVEIESDKGHDAFLLPNERYEKALGGYLSRVANRLGAPAGDGQ
;
A
#
# COMPACT_ATOMS: atom_id res chain seq x y z
N MET A 1 -35.66 -3.36 -36.14
CA MET A 1 -36.19 -3.55 -34.77
C MET A 1 -35.01 -3.30 -33.83
N ASN A 2 -34.97 -2.09 -33.27
CA ASN A 2 -33.95 -1.63 -32.35
C ASN A 2 -34.01 -2.40 -31.01
N ARG A 3 -32.93 -2.99 -30.58
CA ARG A 3 -32.72 -3.30 -29.16
C ARG A 3 -31.72 -2.29 -28.61
N GLN A 4 -32.22 -1.38 -27.79
CA GLN A 4 -31.46 -0.49 -26.94
C GLN A 4 -30.75 -1.33 -25.89
N SER A 5 -29.46 -1.15 -25.79
CA SER A 5 -28.64 -1.64 -24.68
C SER A 5 -28.86 -0.72 -23.48
N GLU A 6 -29.58 -1.19 -22.48
CA GLU A 6 -29.67 -0.55 -21.19
C GLU A 6 -28.30 -0.67 -20.47
N LYS A 7 -27.70 0.46 -20.24
CA LYS A 7 -26.53 0.60 -19.35
C LYS A 7 -26.99 0.40 -17.91
N ILE A 8 -26.50 -0.62 -17.25
CA ILE A 8 -26.63 -0.80 -15.81
C ILE A 8 -25.73 0.24 -15.14
N PRO A 9 -26.25 1.10 -14.23
CA PRO A 9 -25.41 2.09 -13.56
C PRO A 9 -24.52 1.41 -12.52
N ALA A 10 -23.24 1.80 -12.50
CA ALA A 10 -22.27 1.48 -11.47
C ALA A 10 -22.58 2.26 -10.18
N SER A 11 -23.57 1.79 -9.41
CA SER A 11 -23.89 2.34 -8.09
C SER A 11 -24.61 1.31 -7.23
N ILE A 12 -23.86 0.29 -6.79
CA ILE A 12 -24.27 -0.56 -5.68
C ILE A 12 -23.03 -0.68 -4.77
N CYS A 13 -22.80 0.32 -3.96
CA CYS A 13 -22.08 0.27 -2.67
C CYS A 13 -22.25 1.59 -1.93
N CYS A 14 -23.51 2.05 -1.75
CA CYS A 14 -23.83 3.05 -0.73
C CYS A 14 -25.22 2.72 -0.19
N VAL A 15 -25.31 1.82 0.76
CA VAL A 15 -26.49 1.72 1.60
C VAL A 15 -26.22 2.59 2.82
N ASN A 16 -26.83 3.77 2.82
CA ASN A 16 -26.93 4.66 3.98
C ASN A 16 -27.72 3.98 5.11
N PHE A 17 -27.05 3.65 6.18
CA PHE A 17 -27.66 3.51 7.49
C PHE A 17 -27.15 4.64 8.37
N LEU A 18 -27.93 5.70 8.49
CA LEU A 18 -27.86 6.75 9.51
C LEU A 18 -28.75 6.37 10.71
N PRO A 19 -28.63 7.07 11.83
CA PRO A 19 -27.70 6.85 12.94
C PRO A 19 -28.46 6.71 14.27
N LEU A 20 -27.93 5.98 15.21
CA LEU A 20 -28.36 6.05 16.60
C LEU A 20 -27.19 5.70 17.52
N LEU A 21 -26.16 6.56 17.55
CA LEU A 21 -25.10 6.49 18.58
C LEU A 21 -24.27 7.79 18.60
N ASP A 22 -24.97 8.91 18.60
CA ASP A 22 -24.35 10.24 18.69
C ASP A 22 -24.50 10.83 20.11
N LEU A 23 -24.10 10.07 21.12
CA LEU A 23 -24.06 10.60 22.51
C LEU A 23 -23.17 9.73 23.40
N MET A 24 -21.88 9.64 23.13
CA MET A 24 -20.81 9.30 24.10
C MET A 24 -19.41 9.31 23.42
N HIS A 25 -19.09 10.36 22.70
CA HIS A 25 -17.71 10.61 22.29
C HIS A 25 -17.09 11.68 23.19
N THR A 26 -16.65 11.26 24.38
CA THR A 26 -15.61 11.99 25.10
C THR A 26 -14.27 11.31 24.80
N SER A 27 -13.51 11.95 23.94
CA SER A 27 -12.03 11.94 23.81
C SER A 27 -11.30 10.62 24.08
N LEU A 28 -11.38 9.69 23.13
CA LEU A 28 -10.21 8.89 22.78
C LEU A 28 -9.59 9.58 21.58
N SER A 29 -8.60 10.42 21.83
CA SER A 29 -7.84 11.07 20.78
C SER A 29 -7.26 10.00 19.85
N ASP A 30 -7.78 9.93 18.63
CA ASP A 30 -7.06 9.28 17.54
C ASP A 30 -5.67 9.89 17.52
N PRO A 31 -4.58 9.11 17.54
CA PRO A 31 -3.23 9.66 17.58
C PRO A 31 -2.84 10.37 16.27
N ILE A 32 -3.75 10.41 15.30
CA ILE A 32 -3.57 11.10 14.03
C ILE A 32 -4.88 11.80 13.71
N MET A 33 -5.02 13.02 14.22
CA MET A 33 -5.93 13.97 13.61
C MET A 33 -5.31 14.38 12.27
N LEU A 34 -5.63 13.64 11.22
CA LEU A 34 -5.52 14.21 9.88
C LEU A 34 -6.48 15.42 9.83
N PRO A 35 -6.10 16.54 9.23
CA PRO A 35 -6.98 17.70 9.18
C PRO A 35 -8.28 17.33 8.48
N ASP A 36 -9.42 17.62 9.11
CA ASP A 36 -10.76 17.41 8.54
C ASP A 36 -11.04 18.31 7.34
N HIS A 37 -10.12 19.19 7.00
CA HIS A 37 -10.21 20.13 5.85
C HIS A 37 -8.85 20.24 5.16
N PRO A 38 -8.85 20.49 3.83
CA PRO A 38 -7.62 20.73 3.08
C PRO A 38 -6.80 21.87 3.72
N SER A 39 -5.54 21.62 4.03
CA SER A 39 -4.58 22.67 4.41
C SER A 39 -4.07 23.38 3.15
N ASP A 40 -3.41 24.55 3.30
CA ASP A 40 -2.78 25.27 2.18
C ASP A 40 -1.73 24.42 1.43
N THR A 41 -1.27 23.32 2.04
CA THR A 41 -0.33 22.35 1.44
C THR A 41 -1.01 21.05 0.97
N SER A 42 -2.34 21.00 0.96
CA SER A 42 -3.08 19.85 0.43
C SER A 42 -3.16 19.91 -1.10
N ILE A 43 -3.28 18.75 -1.72
CA ILE A 43 -3.64 18.63 -3.14
C ILE A 43 -5.06 19.14 -3.40
N GLY A 44 -5.93 19.20 -2.37
CA GLY A 44 -7.34 19.52 -2.51
C GLY A 44 -8.19 18.34 -2.97
N ILE A 45 -9.24 18.63 -3.75
CA ILE A 45 -10.14 17.58 -4.27
C ILE A 45 -9.49 16.86 -5.45
N VAL A 46 -9.48 15.54 -5.39
CA VAL A 46 -8.95 14.65 -6.44
C VAL A 46 -10.03 13.75 -7.02
N THR A 47 -9.78 13.23 -8.21
CA THR A 47 -10.67 12.30 -8.89
C THR A 47 -9.84 11.14 -9.44
N PRO A 48 -10.17 9.88 -9.10
CA PRO A 48 -9.48 8.73 -9.65
C PRO A 48 -9.70 8.60 -11.15
N GLN A 49 -8.69 8.10 -11.83
CA GLN A 49 -8.69 7.81 -13.25
C GLN A 49 -8.67 6.29 -13.46
N SER A 50 -9.25 5.83 -14.55
CA SER A 50 -9.23 4.42 -14.93
C SER A 50 -8.60 4.25 -16.31
N LEU A 51 -7.68 3.32 -16.42
CA LEU A 51 -7.04 2.93 -17.68
C LEU A 51 -7.39 1.49 -18.01
N HIS A 52 -8.09 1.28 -19.13
CA HIS A 52 -8.25 -0.03 -19.73
C HIS A 52 -7.06 -0.37 -20.60
N ILE A 53 -6.39 -1.47 -20.30
CA ILE A 53 -5.19 -1.93 -21.02
C ILE A 53 -5.56 -3.15 -21.86
N GLU A 54 -5.50 -2.99 -23.19
CA GLU A 54 -5.76 -4.06 -24.17
C GLU A 54 -4.53 -4.93 -24.44
N GLN A 55 -3.33 -4.48 -23.97
CA GLN A 55 -2.12 -5.25 -24.11
C GLN A 55 -2.12 -6.43 -23.14
N PRO A 56 -1.95 -7.68 -23.62
CA PRO A 56 -1.92 -8.86 -22.78
C PRO A 56 -0.79 -8.79 -21.74
N LEU A 57 -1.12 -9.11 -20.51
CA LEU A 57 -0.18 -9.21 -19.38
C LEU A 57 0.07 -10.67 -19.03
N LYS A 58 1.26 -11.17 -19.36
CA LYS A 58 1.66 -12.52 -18.97
C LYS A 58 2.16 -12.53 -17.54
N LEU A 59 1.39 -13.15 -16.66
CA LEU A 59 1.70 -13.27 -15.24
C LEU A 59 2.81 -14.31 -14.99
N ALA A 60 3.53 -14.16 -13.89
CA ALA A 60 4.58 -15.08 -13.47
C ALA A 60 4.10 -16.53 -13.23
N CYS A 61 2.82 -16.73 -12.95
CA CYS A 61 2.19 -18.05 -12.84
C CYS A 61 1.90 -18.71 -14.20
N GLY A 62 2.13 -18.00 -15.31
CA GLY A 62 1.91 -18.49 -16.68
C GLY A 62 0.54 -18.15 -17.27
N VAL A 63 -0.42 -17.67 -16.47
CA VAL A 63 -1.70 -17.16 -16.96
C VAL A 63 -1.48 -15.84 -17.69
N VAL A 64 -2.29 -15.59 -18.73
CA VAL A 64 -2.30 -14.32 -19.45
C VAL A 64 -3.62 -13.62 -19.12
N LEU A 65 -3.55 -12.39 -18.65
CA LEU A 65 -4.68 -11.47 -18.62
C LEU A 65 -4.69 -10.78 -19.97
N GLU A 66 -5.66 -11.12 -20.83
CA GLU A 66 -5.78 -10.56 -22.18
C GLU A 66 -6.00 -9.05 -22.13
N THR A 67 -6.81 -8.61 -21.15
CA THR A 67 -7.00 -7.19 -20.82
C THR A 67 -7.05 -7.02 -19.31
N HIS A 68 -6.75 -5.81 -18.85
CA HIS A 68 -6.90 -5.47 -17.42
C HIS A 68 -7.08 -3.96 -17.24
N ASP A 69 -7.73 -3.60 -16.13
CA ASP A 69 -7.95 -2.22 -15.75
C ASP A 69 -7.03 -1.83 -14.60
N LEU A 70 -6.52 -0.59 -14.65
CA LEU A 70 -5.82 0.05 -13.55
C LEU A 70 -6.57 1.32 -13.14
N VAL A 71 -6.79 1.48 -11.83
CA VAL A 71 -7.25 2.73 -11.25
C VAL A 71 -6.05 3.44 -10.63
N TYR A 72 -5.93 4.73 -10.90
CA TYR A 72 -4.79 5.52 -10.44
C TYR A 72 -5.19 6.98 -10.21
N GLU A 73 -4.36 7.69 -9.49
CA GLU A 73 -4.43 9.14 -9.31
C GLU A 73 -3.11 9.79 -9.69
N THR A 74 -3.18 11.07 -10.05
CA THR A 74 -2.00 11.87 -10.38
C THR A 74 -2.04 13.20 -9.64
N TYR A 75 -0.89 13.66 -9.17
CA TYR A 75 -0.75 14.90 -8.42
C TYR A 75 0.41 15.72 -8.98
N GLY A 76 0.25 17.04 -9.09
CA GLY A 76 1.22 17.93 -9.71
C GLY A 76 1.20 17.86 -11.24
N GLU A 77 2.20 18.43 -11.88
CA GLU A 77 2.28 18.55 -13.34
C GLU A 77 3.51 17.84 -13.92
N LEU A 78 3.27 17.09 -15.00
CA LEU A 78 4.34 16.45 -15.77
C LEU A 78 5.05 17.52 -16.59
N ASN A 79 6.36 17.68 -16.41
CA ASN A 79 7.14 18.66 -17.14
C ASN A 79 7.26 18.29 -18.64
N SER A 80 7.66 19.26 -19.48
CA SER A 80 7.77 19.07 -20.94
C SER A 80 8.76 17.97 -21.33
N ALA A 81 9.79 17.73 -20.51
CA ALA A 81 10.77 16.68 -20.71
C ALA A 81 10.28 15.32 -20.20
N LYS A 82 9.11 15.27 -19.56
CA LYS A 82 8.53 14.06 -18.93
C LYS A 82 9.48 13.32 -17.99
N SER A 83 10.33 14.06 -17.31
CA SER A 83 11.44 13.53 -16.50
C SER A 83 11.20 13.60 -14.99
N ASN A 84 10.14 14.31 -14.52
CA ASN A 84 9.85 14.54 -13.11
C ASN A 84 8.80 13.59 -12.52
N GLY A 85 8.51 12.46 -13.17
CA GLY A 85 7.52 11.49 -12.70
C GLY A 85 8.01 10.71 -11.47
N ILE A 86 7.18 10.62 -10.43
CA ILE A 86 7.37 9.73 -9.27
C ILE A 86 6.24 8.69 -9.25
N LEU A 87 6.58 7.41 -9.13
CA LEU A 87 5.61 6.35 -8.86
C LEU A 87 5.54 6.08 -7.36
N LEU A 88 4.34 6.14 -6.79
CA LEU A 88 4.04 5.69 -5.43
C LEU A 88 3.54 4.25 -5.46
N CYS A 89 4.17 3.40 -4.68
CA CYS A 89 3.81 2.01 -4.48
C CYS A 89 3.16 1.82 -3.10
N HIS A 90 1.86 1.54 -3.08
CA HIS A 90 1.13 1.36 -1.82
C HIS A 90 1.49 0.06 -1.10
N ALA A 91 1.22 0.03 0.21
CA ALA A 91 1.35 -1.15 1.07
C ALA A 91 0.16 -2.11 0.89
N LEU A 92 0.11 -3.19 1.71
CA LEU A 92 -0.87 -4.28 1.59
C LEU A 92 -2.33 -3.82 1.50
N SER A 93 -2.73 -2.90 2.36
CA SER A 93 -4.10 -2.38 2.47
C SER A 93 -4.27 -0.96 1.91
N GLY A 94 -3.24 -0.44 1.24
CA GLY A 94 -3.33 0.84 0.53
C GLY A 94 -3.95 0.67 -0.85
N ASP A 95 -4.18 1.82 -1.49
CA ASP A 95 -4.77 1.94 -2.80
C ASP A 95 -4.15 3.12 -3.58
N HIS A 96 -4.82 3.56 -4.63
CA HIS A 96 -4.39 4.70 -5.43
C HIS A 96 -4.57 6.06 -4.74
N HIS A 97 -5.43 6.16 -3.71
CA HIS A 97 -5.73 7.43 -3.04
C HIS A 97 -4.64 7.80 -2.02
N ALA A 98 -3.51 8.31 -2.52
CA ALA A 98 -2.37 8.63 -1.65
C ALA A 98 -2.48 10.03 -1.01
N ALA A 99 -3.10 11.01 -1.67
CA ALA A 99 -3.21 12.38 -1.18
C ALA A 99 -4.47 13.08 -1.69
N GLY A 100 -4.84 14.18 -1.03
CA GLY A 100 -6.06 14.91 -1.33
C GLY A 100 -7.30 14.29 -0.71
N PHE A 101 -8.46 14.75 -1.15
CA PHE A 101 -9.77 14.34 -0.64
C PHE A 101 -10.71 14.04 -1.79
N TYR A 102 -11.69 13.15 -1.59
CA TYR A 102 -12.82 13.05 -2.50
C TYR A 102 -13.89 14.08 -2.15
N GLN A 103 -14.70 14.45 -3.14
CA GLN A 103 -15.71 15.50 -2.96
C GLN A 103 -16.71 15.20 -1.82
N ASP A 104 -17.05 13.92 -1.67
CA ASP A 104 -18.05 13.44 -0.71
C ASP A 104 -17.44 12.66 0.47
N ASP A 105 -16.13 12.73 0.67
CA ASP A 105 -15.42 12.06 1.76
C ASP A 105 -14.40 13.03 2.39
N SER A 106 -14.52 13.24 3.68
CA SER A 106 -13.58 14.06 4.46
C SER A 106 -12.27 13.34 4.79
N ARG A 107 -12.16 12.05 4.48
CA ARG A 107 -10.94 11.29 4.74
C ARG A 107 -9.89 11.59 3.68
N PRO A 108 -8.68 12.04 4.10
CA PRO A 108 -7.59 12.27 3.18
C PRO A 108 -6.99 10.96 2.67
N GLY A 109 -6.22 11.08 1.59
CA GLY A 109 -5.37 9.99 1.11
C GLY A 109 -4.42 9.49 2.19
N TRP A 110 -4.02 8.20 2.10
CA TRP A 110 -3.25 7.51 3.13
C TRP A 110 -1.83 8.09 3.38
N TRP A 111 -1.33 8.94 2.49
CA TRP A 111 -0.04 9.64 2.61
C TRP A 111 -0.18 11.17 2.47
N GLU A 112 -1.37 11.72 2.71
CA GLU A 112 -1.65 13.17 2.65
C GLU A 112 -0.57 14.00 3.36
N HIS A 113 -0.02 13.49 4.46
CA HIS A 113 1.01 14.18 5.22
C HIS A 113 2.33 14.36 4.45
N TYR A 114 2.63 13.43 3.53
CA TYR A 114 3.90 13.39 2.80
C TYR A 114 3.82 13.88 1.36
N VAL A 115 2.64 13.91 0.75
CA VAL A 115 2.42 14.24 -0.67
C VAL A 115 1.64 15.54 -0.78
N GLY A 116 2.20 16.53 -1.48
CA GLY A 116 1.54 17.81 -1.72
C GLY A 116 2.52 18.95 -1.96
N PRO A 117 2.02 20.17 -2.23
CA PRO A 117 2.84 21.35 -2.43
C PRO A 117 3.74 21.63 -1.23
N GLY A 118 5.06 21.70 -1.45
CA GLY A 118 6.04 21.94 -0.39
C GLY A 118 6.25 20.80 0.62
N LYS A 119 5.53 19.67 0.51
CA LYS A 119 5.70 18.49 1.35
C LYS A 119 6.92 17.65 0.93
N PRO A 120 7.32 16.62 1.69
CA PRO A 120 8.48 15.77 1.34
C PRO A 120 8.45 15.22 -0.09
N ILE A 121 7.29 14.81 -0.59
CA ILE A 121 7.03 14.47 -1.99
C ILE A 121 6.30 15.67 -2.61
N ASP A 122 7.10 16.63 -3.06
CA ASP A 122 6.68 17.97 -3.43
C ASP A 122 6.06 18.01 -4.83
N THR A 123 4.75 18.21 -4.88
CA THR A 123 4.01 18.23 -6.14
C THR A 123 4.19 19.52 -6.95
N ASP A 124 4.82 20.55 -6.41
CA ASP A 124 5.29 21.71 -7.19
C ASP A 124 6.49 21.36 -8.08
N LYS A 125 7.19 20.26 -7.75
CA LYS A 125 8.40 19.79 -8.47
C LYS A 125 8.17 18.51 -9.23
N PHE A 126 7.29 17.64 -8.74
CA PHE A 126 7.11 16.29 -9.26
C PHE A 126 5.68 16.05 -9.73
N PHE A 127 5.58 15.30 -10.80
CA PHE A 127 4.35 14.65 -11.22
C PHE A 127 4.27 13.28 -10.53
N VAL A 128 3.39 13.16 -9.56
CA VAL A 128 3.28 11.97 -8.71
C VAL A 128 2.14 11.09 -9.21
N VAL A 129 2.40 9.82 -9.39
CA VAL A 129 1.42 8.80 -9.83
C VAL A 129 1.24 7.79 -8.73
N SER A 130 0.03 7.59 -8.25
CA SER A 130 -0.35 6.55 -7.30
C SER A 130 -1.31 5.59 -7.97
N VAL A 131 -1.00 4.30 -7.99
CA VAL A 131 -1.77 3.28 -8.72
C VAL A 131 -2.27 2.20 -7.78
N ASN A 132 -3.52 1.77 -7.96
CA ASN A 132 -4.06 0.58 -7.32
C ASN A 132 -3.59 -0.65 -8.08
N ASN A 133 -2.85 -1.53 -7.42
CA ASN A 133 -2.27 -2.71 -8.06
C ASN A 133 -3.34 -3.75 -8.47
N ILE A 134 -3.10 -4.47 -9.58
CA ILE A 134 -3.93 -5.64 -9.93
C ILE A 134 -3.97 -6.65 -8.79
N GLY A 135 -5.11 -7.30 -8.61
CA GLY A 135 -5.35 -8.21 -7.49
C GLY A 135 -5.81 -7.53 -6.20
N SER A 136 -5.82 -6.19 -6.15
CA SER A 136 -6.47 -5.41 -5.10
C SER A 136 -7.97 -5.25 -5.36
N CYS A 137 -8.70 -4.59 -4.45
CA CYS A 137 -10.16 -4.46 -4.50
C CYS A 137 -10.67 -3.02 -4.72
N PHE A 138 -9.78 -2.10 -5.10
CA PHE A 138 -10.12 -0.68 -5.28
C PHE A 138 -10.18 -0.27 -6.76
N GLY A 139 -10.85 -1.09 -7.58
CA GLY A 139 -11.21 -0.77 -8.96
C GLY A 139 -10.27 -1.31 -10.03
N SER A 140 -8.99 -1.55 -9.77
CA SER A 140 -8.13 -2.30 -10.70
C SER A 140 -8.55 -3.76 -10.78
N THR A 141 -8.25 -4.43 -11.90
CA THR A 141 -8.59 -5.84 -12.11
C THR A 141 -8.09 -6.72 -10.97
N GLY A 142 -9.00 -7.45 -10.33
CA GLY A 142 -8.72 -8.28 -9.16
C GLY A 142 -9.82 -9.32 -8.90
N PRO A 143 -9.81 -9.97 -7.73
CA PRO A 143 -10.79 -10.99 -7.37
C PRO A 143 -12.25 -10.54 -7.44
N THR A 144 -12.51 -9.25 -7.22
CA THR A 144 -13.87 -8.67 -7.31
C THR A 144 -14.31 -8.33 -8.73
N SER A 145 -13.39 -8.30 -9.69
CA SER A 145 -13.68 -8.02 -11.08
C SER A 145 -14.39 -9.20 -11.75
N ILE A 146 -15.13 -8.92 -12.83
CA ILE A 146 -15.77 -9.96 -13.64
C ILE A 146 -14.72 -10.66 -14.50
N ASN A 147 -14.68 -11.97 -14.41
CA ASN A 147 -13.91 -12.82 -15.31
C ASN A 147 -14.59 -12.84 -16.69
N PRO A 148 -13.92 -12.38 -17.76
CA PRO A 148 -14.51 -12.29 -19.08
C PRO A 148 -14.93 -13.65 -19.66
N ASP A 149 -14.26 -14.74 -19.27
CA ASP A 149 -14.54 -16.08 -19.77
C ASP A 149 -15.82 -16.69 -19.17
N THR A 150 -16.15 -16.31 -17.94
CA THR A 150 -17.27 -16.91 -17.19
C THR A 150 -18.46 -15.96 -16.98
N GLY A 151 -18.23 -14.65 -17.09
CA GLY A 151 -19.21 -13.62 -16.77
C GLY A 151 -19.53 -13.49 -15.27
N LYS A 152 -18.73 -14.11 -14.39
CA LYS A 152 -18.85 -14.09 -12.94
C LYS A 152 -17.64 -13.39 -12.31
N PRO A 153 -17.72 -12.94 -11.04
CA PRO A 153 -16.54 -12.48 -10.33
C PRO A 153 -15.43 -13.53 -10.35
N TRP A 154 -14.17 -13.08 -10.47
CA TRP A 154 -13.03 -13.97 -10.39
C TRP A 154 -12.98 -14.74 -9.07
N GLY A 155 -13.25 -14.06 -7.94
CA GLY A 155 -13.19 -14.65 -6.61
C GLY A 155 -11.86 -15.35 -6.35
N SER A 156 -11.95 -16.60 -5.85
CA SER A 156 -10.77 -17.45 -5.60
C SER A 156 -10.07 -17.96 -6.86
N ASP A 157 -10.69 -17.82 -8.04
CA ASP A 157 -10.12 -18.26 -9.31
C ASP A 157 -9.16 -17.21 -9.91
N PHE A 158 -9.06 -16.02 -9.29
CA PHE A 158 -8.10 -15.01 -9.75
C PHE A 158 -6.66 -15.56 -9.69
N PRO A 159 -5.87 -15.40 -10.77
CA PRO A 159 -4.54 -16.01 -10.87
C PRO A 159 -3.59 -15.50 -9.78
N SER A 160 -2.69 -16.36 -9.35
CA SER A 160 -1.67 -15.97 -8.37
C SER A 160 -0.69 -14.96 -8.95
N LEU A 161 -0.35 -13.95 -8.16
CA LEU A 161 0.53 -12.85 -8.53
C LEU A 161 1.90 -12.96 -7.87
N ARG A 162 2.87 -12.29 -8.49
CA ARG A 162 4.18 -11.95 -7.94
C ARG A 162 4.38 -10.43 -8.02
N ALA A 163 5.30 -9.89 -7.24
CA ALA A 163 5.61 -8.46 -7.28
C ALA A 163 6.06 -7.98 -8.69
N ARG A 164 6.66 -8.84 -9.49
CA ARG A 164 7.01 -8.53 -10.89
C ARG A 164 5.76 -8.27 -11.75
N ASP A 165 4.66 -8.95 -11.50
CA ASP A 165 3.43 -8.77 -12.28
C ASP A 165 2.85 -7.37 -12.05
N TRP A 166 2.98 -6.84 -10.83
CA TRP A 166 2.66 -5.46 -10.52
C TRP A 166 3.58 -4.48 -11.24
N VAL A 167 4.88 -4.74 -11.22
CA VAL A 167 5.86 -3.90 -11.92
C VAL A 167 5.58 -3.86 -13.42
N GLU A 168 5.26 -4.99 -14.05
CA GLU A 168 4.91 -5.03 -15.48
C GLU A 168 3.62 -4.26 -15.76
N SER A 169 2.59 -4.40 -14.93
CA SER A 169 1.34 -3.66 -15.06
C SER A 169 1.54 -2.14 -14.87
N GLN A 170 2.32 -1.75 -13.86
CA GLN A 170 2.71 -0.36 -13.60
C GLN A 170 3.53 0.25 -14.74
N LYS A 171 4.36 -0.57 -15.41
CA LYS A 171 5.11 -0.15 -16.61
C LYS A 171 4.17 0.21 -17.76
N LEU A 172 3.09 -0.53 -17.96
CA LEU A 172 2.09 -0.21 -18.99
C LEU A 172 1.40 1.14 -18.69
N LEU A 173 1.12 1.43 -17.42
CA LEU A 173 0.64 2.77 -17.02
C LEU A 173 1.70 3.85 -17.29
N MET A 174 2.96 3.60 -16.97
CA MET A 174 4.06 4.52 -17.25
C MET A 174 4.13 4.88 -18.75
N GLU A 175 4.03 3.86 -19.62
CA GLU A 175 4.04 4.02 -21.08
C GLU A 175 2.80 4.80 -21.57
N HIS A 176 1.62 4.55 -21.00
CA HIS A 176 0.40 5.30 -21.30
C HIS A 176 0.56 6.79 -20.97
N LEU A 177 1.16 7.12 -19.84
CA LEU A 177 1.43 8.50 -19.43
C LEU A 177 2.55 9.15 -20.25
N GLY A 178 3.24 8.37 -21.08
CA GLY A 178 4.36 8.80 -21.92
C GLY A 178 5.62 9.14 -21.11
N ILE A 179 5.76 8.56 -19.91
CA ILE A 179 6.96 8.68 -19.09
C ILE A 179 7.97 7.63 -19.54
N GLU A 180 9.20 8.03 -19.83
CA GLU A 180 10.24 7.10 -20.28
C GLU A 180 11.06 6.55 -19.10
N CYS A 181 11.24 7.35 -18.05
CA CYS A 181 12.02 7.00 -16.87
C CYS A 181 11.46 7.72 -15.64
N TRP A 182 11.19 6.97 -14.58
CA TRP A 182 10.78 7.54 -13.29
C TRP A 182 11.93 8.31 -12.65
N ALA A 183 11.69 9.52 -12.19
CA ALA A 183 12.61 10.26 -11.32
C ALA A 183 12.85 9.48 -10.01
N ALA A 184 11.78 8.88 -9.47
CA ALA A 184 11.87 7.95 -8.35
C ALA A 184 10.68 6.98 -8.36
N VAL A 185 10.92 5.77 -7.82
CA VAL A 185 9.88 4.83 -7.37
C VAL A 185 9.96 4.76 -5.85
N VAL A 186 8.87 5.11 -5.18
CA VAL A 186 8.82 5.31 -3.72
C VAL A 186 7.77 4.40 -3.10
N GLY A 187 8.13 3.66 -2.07
CA GLY A 187 7.16 2.84 -1.37
C GLY A 187 7.59 2.40 0.03
N GLY A 188 6.59 2.27 0.90
CA GLY A 188 6.75 1.72 2.25
C GLY A 188 6.28 0.27 2.34
N SER A 189 6.91 -0.53 3.21
CA SER A 189 6.53 -1.92 3.43
C SER A 189 6.54 -2.74 2.13
N LEU A 190 5.39 -3.32 1.72
CA LEU A 190 5.20 -3.96 0.42
C LEU A 190 5.50 -3.01 -0.76
N GLY A 191 5.25 -1.71 -0.60
CA GLY A 191 5.64 -0.72 -1.61
C GLY A 191 7.15 -0.63 -1.81
N GLY A 192 7.94 -0.78 -0.74
CA GLY A 192 9.39 -0.85 -0.82
C GLY A 192 9.89 -2.12 -1.54
N MET A 193 9.17 -3.24 -1.40
CA MET A 193 9.43 -4.45 -2.18
C MET A 193 9.19 -4.21 -3.68
N GLN A 194 8.15 -3.46 -4.04
CA GLN A 194 7.89 -3.06 -5.43
C GLN A 194 9.01 -2.15 -5.95
N ALA A 195 9.45 -1.15 -5.18
CA ALA A 195 10.54 -0.26 -5.58
C ALA A 195 11.86 -1.02 -5.84
N MET A 196 12.19 -1.99 -4.98
CA MET A 196 13.33 -2.89 -5.22
C MET A 196 13.12 -3.74 -6.48
N ARG A 197 11.92 -4.29 -6.68
CA ARG A 197 11.64 -5.12 -7.87
C ARG A 197 11.72 -4.29 -9.17
N TRP A 198 11.25 -3.06 -9.16
CA TRP A 198 11.42 -2.11 -10.27
C TRP A 198 12.88 -1.95 -10.69
N SER A 199 13.79 -1.83 -9.72
CA SER A 199 15.22 -1.65 -9.99
C SER A 199 15.88 -2.86 -10.66
N LEU A 200 15.27 -4.03 -10.56
CA LEU A 200 15.76 -5.27 -11.18
C LEU A 200 15.08 -5.57 -12.52
N GLU A 201 13.76 -5.38 -12.62
CA GLU A 201 13.03 -5.66 -13.87
C GLU A 201 13.29 -4.60 -14.95
N HIS A 202 13.36 -3.34 -14.56
CA HIS A 202 13.52 -2.22 -15.50
C HIS A 202 14.60 -1.24 -15.04
N PRO A 203 15.88 -1.69 -14.96
CA PRO A 203 16.96 -0.88 -14.38
C PRO A 203 17.21 0.44 -15.11
N ASP A 204 16.84 0.56 -16.39
CA ASP A 204 16.98 1.77 -17.20
C ASP A 204 15.76 2.71 -17.10
N LYS A 205 14.72 2.32 -16.38
CA LYS A 205 13.45 3.06 -16.33
C LYS A 205 13.18 3.76 -14.98
N LEU A 206 14.18 3.82 -14.11
CA LEU A 206 14.12 4.62 -12.88
C LEU A 206 15.50 5.15 -12.49
N LEU A 207 15.53 6.38 -11.98
CA LEU A 207 16.76 7.02 -11.51
C LEU A 207 17.00 6.80 -10.02
N ASN A 208 15.95 6.63 -9.23
CA ASN A 208 16.04 6.46 -7.79
C ASN A 208 14.98 5.45 -7.30
N ALA A 209 15.36 4.57 -6.38
CA ALA A 209 14.46 3.71 -5.62
C ALA A 209 14.48 4.13 -4.14
N VAL A 210 13.31 4.46 -3.60
CA VAL A 210 13.13 4.83 -2.19
C VAL A 210 12.40 3.69 -1.49
N VAL A 211 13.12 3.01 -0.60
CA VAL A 211 12.68 1.79 0.09
C VAL A 211 12.51 2.11 1.56
N ILE A 212 11.28 2.05 2.06
CA ILE A 212 10.94 2.49 3.41
C ILE A 212 10.36 1.31 4.19
N ALA A 213 10.88 1.02 5.39
CA ALA A 213 10.35 -0.01 6.30
C ALA A 213 10.06 -1.34 5.58
N SER A 214 11.04 -1.88 4.86
CA SER A 214 10.84 -3.03 3.95
C SER A 214 11.93 -4.09 4.12
N SER A 215 11.81 -5.19 3.36
CA SER A 215 12.79 -6.28 3.38
C SER A 215 12.92 -6.97 2.02
N MET A 216 14.03 -7.65 1.78
CA MET A 216 14.25 -8.43 0.57
C MET A 216 13.43 -9.73 0.52
N LYS A 217 12.95 -10.20 1.66
CA LYS A 217 12.07 -11.38 1.81
C LYS A 217 11.38 -11.35 3.17
N LEU A 218 10.23 -12.02 3.29
CA LEU A 218 9.57 -12.17 4.58
C LEU A 218 10.33 -13.14 5.50
N THR A 219 10.28 -12.84 6.80
CA THR A 219 10.71 -13.78 7.85
C THR A 219 9.67 -14.88 8.06
N ALA A 220 10.08 -15.99 8.67
CA ALA A 220 9.15 -17.07 9.06
C ALA A 220 8.03 -16.54 9.98
N GLN A 221 8.33 -15.59 10.87
CA GLN A 221 7.35 -14.96 11.75
C GLN A 221 6.29 -14.18 10.96
N ASN A 222 6.69 -13.38 9.96
CA ASN A 222 5.75 -12.67 9.11
C ASN A 222 4.86 -13.61 8.30
N ILE A 223 5.43 -14.70 7.77
CA ILE A 223 4.68 -15.75 7.06
C ILE A 223 3.67 -16.41 8.00
N ALA A 224 4.04 -16.65 9.27
CA ALA A 224 3.15 -17.23 10.28
C ALA A 224 1.96 -16.32 10.57
N PHE A 225 2.17 -15.00 10.75
CA PHE A 225 1.07 -14.04 10.91
C PHE A 225 0.14 -14.02 9.71
N ASN A 226 0.70 -14.02 8.49
CA ASN A 226 -0.10 -14.07 7.27
C ASN A 226 -0.94 -15.37 7.21
N GLU A 227 -0.38 -16.51 7.60
CA GLU A 227 -1.12 -17.78 7.61
C GLU A 227 -2.25 -17.79 8.64
N ILE A 228 -2.02 -17.25 9.86
CA ILE A 228 -3.08 -17.13 10.87
C ILE A 228 -4.22 -16.26 10.35
N ALA A 229 -3.89 -15.11 9.73
CA ALA A 229 -4.87 -14.21 9.14
C ALA A 229 -5.69 -14.89 8.02
N ARG A 230 -5.02 -15.60 7.11
CA ARG A 230 -5.72 -16.35 6.04
C ARG A 230 -6.60 -17.48 6.60
N ARG A 231 -6.17 -18.15 7.67
CA ARG A 231 -6.99 -19.17 8.34
C ARG A 231 -8.22 -18.55 8.99
N ALA A 232 -8.10 -17.39 9.63
CA ALA A 232 -9.24 -16.66 10.17
C ALA A 232 -10.29 -16.38 9.07
N ILE A 233 -9.86 -15.86 7.92
CA ILE A 233 -10.75 -15.62 6.78
C ILE A 233 -11.41 -16.91 6.28
N LYS A 234 -10.61 -17.97 6.05
CA LYS A 234 -11.10 -19.23 5.48
C LYS A 234 -11.99 -20.02 6.43
N SER A 235 -11.90 -19.79 7.75
CA SER A 235 -12.76 -20.42 8.75
C SER A 235 -14.10 -19.73 8.93
N ASP A 236 -14.27 -18.54 8.35
CA ASP A 236 -15.55 -17.84 8.36
C ASP A 236 -16.59 -18.63 7.53
N PRO A 237 -17.79 -18.96 8.08
CA PRO A 237 -18.82 -19.69 7.36
C PRO A 237 -19.27 -19.02 6.05
N ASP A 238 -19.15 -17.68 5.98
CA ASP A 238 -19.54 -16.91 4.81
C ASP A 238 -18.42 -16.79 3.76
N PHE A 239 -17.26 -17.42 3.97
CA PHE A 239 -16.17 -17.46 2.98
C PHE A 239 -16.53 -18.27 1.72
N CYS A 240 -17.35 -19.32 1.87
CA CYS A 240 -17.87 -20.13 0.76
C CYS A 240 -16.75 -20.59 -0.23
N ASP A 241 -15.64 -21.11 0.27
CA ASP A 241 -14.46 -21.49 -0.51
C ASP A 241 -13.92 -20.39 -1.45
N GLY A 242 -14.13 -19.12 -1.06
CA GLY A 242 -13.73 -17.94 -1.82
C GLY A 242 -14.74 -17.50 -2.90
N ARG A 243 -15.91 -18.14 -2.97
CA ARG A 243 -16.99 -17.80 -3.92
C ARG A 243 -18.14 -17.01 -3.28
N TYR A 244 -17.86 -16.35 -2.15
CA TYR A 244 -18.86 -15.60 -1.38
C TYR A 244 -19.58 -14.53 -2.20
N LEU A 245 -18.93 -13.92 -3.20
CA LEU A 245 -19.55 -12.93 -4.09
C LEU A 245 -20.69 -13.54 -4.93
N GLU A 246 -20.58 -14.81 -5.34
CA GLU A 246 -21.65 -15.53 -6.06
C GLU A 246 -22.86 -15.80 -5.17
N HIS A 247 -22.70 -15.76 -3.86
CA HIS A 247 -23.73 -16.01 -2.85
C HIS A 247 -24.24 -14.74 -2.16
N ASN A 248 -23.81 -13.54 -2.60
CA ASN A 248 -24.09 -12.26 -1.92
C ASN A 248 -23.69 -12.29 -0.44
N LYS A 249 -22.55 -12.86 -0.13
CA LYS A 249 -21.97 -12.97 1.22
C LYS A 249 -20.63 -12.27 1.29
N ALA A 250 -20.12 -12.07 2.50
CA ALA A 250 -18.75 -11.63 2.76
C ALA A 250 -18.24 -12.21 4.08
N PRO A 251 -17.03 -12.75 4.16
CA PRO A 251 -16.45 -13.31 5.38
C PRO A 251 -15.94 -12.20 6.30
N LEU A 252 -16.86 -11.32 6.75
CA LEU A 252 -16.52 -10.10 7.49
C LEU A 252 -15.82 -10.39 8.81
N LYS A 253 -16.27 -11.41 9.55
CA LYS A 253 -15.67 -11.78 10.84
C LYS A 253 -14.25 -12.30 10.68
N GLY A 254 -14.03 -13.15 9.70
CA GLY A 254 -12.70 -13.67 9.39
C GLY A 254 -11.74 -12.58 8.92
N LEU A 255 -12.23 -11.65 8.09
CA LEU A 255 -11.44 -10.52 7.60
C LEU A 255 -11.14 -9.50 8.72
N ALA A 256 -12.11 -9.24 9.61
CA ALA A 256 -11.90 -8.41 10.80
C ALA A 256 -10.82 -9.00 11.72
N LEU A 257 -10.86 -10.31 12.00
CA LEU A 257 -9.81 -10.98 12.78
C LEU A 257 -8.44 -10.88 12.10
N ALA A 258 -8.37 -11.03 10.77
CA ALA A 258 -7.14 -10.86 10.02
C ALA A 258 -6.57 -9.43 10.18
N ARG A 259 -7.42 -8.40 10.19
CA ARG A 259 -7.03 -7.02 10.43
C ARG A 259 -6.56 -6.77 11.85
N MET A 260 -7.23 -7.36 12.86
CA MET A 260 -6.79 -7.28 14.26
C MET A 260 -5.37 -7.81 14.44
N ILE A 261 -5.05 -8.97 13.84
CA ILE A 261 -3.68 -9.53 13.84
C ILE A 261 -2.71 -8.53 13.19
N GLY A 262 -3.12 -7.92 12.08
CA GLY A 262 -2.35 -6.86 11.44
C GLY A 262 -2.02 -5.73 12.40
N HIS A 263 -3.02 -5.14 13.06
CA HIS A 263 -2.82 -4.02 13.99
C HIS A 263 -1.91 -4.36 15.17
N VAL A 264 -2.02 -5.56 15.75
CA VAL A 264 -1.08 -6.02 16.78
C VAL A 264 0.36 -6.05 16.26
N THR A 265 0.57 -6.37 14.99
CA THR A 265 1.92 -6.45 14.40
C THR A 265 2.43 -5.13 13.82
N TYR A 266 1.56 -4.15 13.58
CA TYR A 266 1.94 -2.86 13.00
C TYR A 266 2.34 -1.82 14.06
N LEU A 267 1.78 -1.91 15.26
CA LEU A 267 2.11 -1.00 16.35
C LEU A 267 3.25 -1.58 17.21
N SER A 268 4.03 -0.71 17.83
CA SER A 268 4.99 -1.11 18.85
C SER A 268 4.30 -1.43 20.18
N ASP A 269 4.97 -2.22 21.03
CA ASP A 269 4.53 -2.45 22.42
C ASP A 269 4.47 -1.13 23.20
N GLU A 270 5.43 -0.25 22.98
CA GLU A 270 5.49 1.07 23.61
C GLU A 270 4.26 1.92 23.25
N LEU A 271 3.92 2.04 21.95
CA LEU A 271 2.75 2.80 21.51
C LEU A 271 1.45 2.18 22.04
N MET A 272 1.33 0.84 22.01
CA MET A 272 0.18 0.13 22.56
C MET A 272 0.05 0.40 24.06
N GLY A 273 1.16 0.37 24.80
CA GLY A 273 1.21 0.69 26.22
C GLY A 273 0.83 2.13 26.53
N GLN A 274 1.37 3.10 25.77
CA GLN A 274 1.04 4.52 25.92
C GLN A 274 -0.44 4.80 25.61
N LYS A 275 -0.97 4.18 24.57
CA LYS A 275 -2.33 4.45 24.08
C LYS A 275 -3.42 3.80 24.92
N PHE A 276 -3.21 2.58 25.36
CA PHE A 276 -4.26 1.78 26.01
C PHE A 276 -3.88 1.33 27.42
N GLY A 277 -2.60 1.05 27.68
CA GLY A 277 -2.16 0.48 28.95
C GLY A 277 -2.99 -0.75 29.34
N ARG A 278 -3.52 -0.73 30.54
CA ARG A 278 -4.48 -1.72 31.07
C ARG A 278 -5.82 -1.06 31.39
N GLN A 279 -6.16 -0.02 30.67
CA GLN A 279 -7.37 0.76 30.94
C GLN A 279 -8.62 -0.03 30.59
N LEU A 280 -9.56 -0.05 31.52
CA LEU A 280 -10.88 -0.61 31.31
C LEU A 280 -11.78 0.41 30.59
N ARG A 281 -12.67 -0.09 29.76
CA ARG A 281 -13.67 0.72 29.05
C ARG A 281 -14.72 1.30 29.97
N ILE A 282 -15.10 0.56 31.01
CA ILE A 282 -16.12 0.94 32.01
C ILE A 282 -15.51 0.68 33.38
N GLY A 283 -15.18 1.75 34.11
CA GLY A 283 -14.80 1.87 35.54
C GLY A 283 -14.09 0.68 36.17
N ASP A 284 -14.84 -0.26 36.74
CA ASP A 284 -14.33 -1.38 37.51
C ASP A 284 -14.51 -2.72 36.82
N LEU A 285 -13.76 -3.73 37.26
CA LEU A 285 -13.85 -5.10 36.77
C LEU A 285 -15.31 -5.59 36.74
N ILE A 286 -15.75 -6.11 35.63
CA ILE A 286 -17.07 -6.67 35.47
C ILE A 286 -16.98 -8.17 35.75
N ASP A 287 -17.42 -8.57 36.94
CA ASP A 287 -17.57 -9.98 37.34
C ASP A 287 -18.86 -10.55 36.72
N ARG A 288 -18.88 -10.74 35.40
CA ARG A 288 -19.99 -11.35 34.66
C ARG A 288 -19.49 -12.19 33.50
N ASN A 289 -19.94 -13.43 33.42
CA ASN A 289 -19.71 -14.38 32.32
C ASN A 289 -20.43 -13.99 31.00
N THR A 290 -20.64 -12.73 30.76
CA THR A 290 -21.17 -12.23 29.46
C THR A 290 -20.08 -11.46 28.80
N ASP A 291 -19.57 -11.94 27.71
CA ASP A 291 -18.53 -11.45 26.87
C ASP A 291 -18.59 -9.93 26.53
N PRO A 292 -18.39 -9.01 27.47
CA PRO A 292 -18.28 -7.61 27.19
C PRO A 292 -16.84 -7.29 26.80
N ILE A 293 -16.68 -6.33 25.89
CA ILE A 293 -15.39 -5.70 25.64
C ILE A 293 -14.98 -4.96 26.92
N GLU A 294 -13.97 -5.44 27.60
CA GLU A 294 -13.54 -4.93 28.90
C GLU A 294 -12.44 -3.89 28.79
N PHE A 295 -11.40 -4.18 27.99
CA PHE A 295 -10.24 -3.30 27.84
C PHE A 295 -10.37 -2.36 26.65
N GLN A 296 -9.76 -1.18 26.75
CA GLN A 296 -9.72 -0.20 25.66
C GLN A 296 -9.09 -0.78 24.38
N VAL A 297 -8.04 -1.59 24.52
CA VAL A 297 -7.37 -2.23 23.38
C VAL A 297 -8.29 -3.19 22.64
N GLU A 298 -9.20 -3.89 23.34
CA GLU A 298 -10.18 -4.77 22.70
C GLU A 298 -11.16 -3.97 21.84
N SER A 299 -11.66 -2.86 22.40
CA SER A 299 -12.54 -1.94 21.65
C SER A 299 -11.86 -1.39 20.40
N TYR A 300 -10.60 -0.99 20.53
CA TYR A 300 -9.81 -0.52 19.40
C TYR A 300 -9.65 -1.58 18.30
N LEU A 301 -9.27 -2.81 18.69
CA LEU A 301 -9.07 -3.89 17.72
C LEU A 301 -10.37 -4.25 17.00
N ASN A 302 -11.49 -4.34 17.73
CA ASN A 302 -12.80 -4.59 17.12
C ASN A 302 -13.16 -3.49 16.11
N TYR A 303 -13.04 -2.22 16.51
CA TYR A 303 -13.30 -1.09 15.61
C TYR A 303 -12.46 -1.13 14.33
N GLN A 304 -11.15 -1.40 14.48
CA GLN A 304 -10.25 -1.49 13.31
C GLN A 304 -10.55 -2.70 12.43
N GLY A 305 -10.96 -3.81 13.04
CA GLY A 305 -11.38 -5.01 12.31
C GLY A 305 -12.64 -4.75 11.50
N ASP A 306 -13.68 -4.24 12.11
CA ASP A 306 -14.98 -3.98 11.49
C ASP A 306 -14.83 -2.95 10.35
N LYS A 307 -14.18 -1.81 10.62
CA LYS A 307 -13.92 -0.77 9.61
C LYS A 307 -13.19 -1.32 8.37
N PHE A 308 -12.23 -2.20 8.57
CA PHE A 308 -11.49 -2.80 7.46
C PHE A 308 -12.33 -3.81 6.67
N SER A 309 -13.08 -4.66 7.36
CA SER A 309 -13.91 -5.68 6.71
C SER A 309 -15.03 -5.09 5.85
N ASP A 310 -15.48 -3.87 6.15
CA ASP A 310 -16.50 -3.15 5.36
C ASP A 310 -15.94 -2.62 4.03
N SER A 311 -14.62 -2.48 3.88
CA SER A 311 -14.01 -1.82 2.73
C SER A 311 -13.01 -2.66 1.95
N PHE A 312 -12.53 -3.79 2.50
CA PHE A 312 -11.52 -4.62 1.85
C PHE A 312 -12.07 -5.99 1.43
N ASP A 313 -11.51 -6.56 0.36
CA ASP A 313 -11.92 -7.88 -0.13
C ASP A 313 -11.08 -9.01 0.43
N ALA A 314 -11.73 -10.10 0.86
CA ALA A 314 -11.07 -11.23 1.49
C ALA A 314 -10.19 -12.05 0.54
N ASN A 315 -10.59 -12.24 -0.71
CA ASN A 315 -9.76 -12.92 -1.70
C ASN A 315 -8.54 -12.08 -2.08
N SER A 316 -8.70 -10.77 -2.21
CA SER A 316 -7.60 -9.83 -2.41
C SER A 316 -6.60 -9.88 -1.24
N TYR A 317 -7.10 -9.93 0.00
CA TYR A 317 -6.23 -10.09 1.19
C TYR A 317 -5.43 -11.39 1.13
N ILE A 318 -6.09 -12.51 0.82
CA ILE A 318 -5.44 -13.82 0.70
C ILE A 318 -4.40 -13.81 -0.42
N LEU A 319 -4.75 -13.25 -1.58
CA LEU A 319 -3.87 -13.16 -2.75
C LEU A 319 -2.61 -12.36 -2.44
N ILE A 320 -2.77 -11.14 -1.90
CA ILE A 320 -1.65 -10.25 -1.61
C ILE A 320 -0.76 -10.82 -0.51
N THR A 321 -1.33 -11.40 0.55
CA THR A 321 -0.52 -12.04 1.61
C THR A 321 0.22 -13.27 1.11
N LYS A 322 -0.35 -14.03 0.15
CA LYS A 322 0.38 -15.13 -0.52
C LYS A 322 1.51 -14.60 -1.38
N MET A 323 1.30 -13.52 -2.13
CA MET A 323 2.35 -12.87 -2.91
C MET A 323 3.50 -12.42 -2.00
N LEU A 324 3.19 -11.83 -0.84
CA LEU A 324 4.18 -11.45 0.17
C LEU A 324 4.99 -12.65 0.68
N ASP A 325 4.34 -13.76 1.02
CA ASP A 325 5.01 -14.97 1.50
C ASP A 325 6.03 -15.51 0.47
N TYR A 326 5.71 -15.37 -0.81
CA TYR A 326 6.57 -15.80 -1.91
C TYR A 326 7.60 -14.78 -2.35
N PHE A 327 7.52 -13.54 -1.83
CA PHE A 327 8.50 -12.53 -2.18
C PHE A 327 9.87 -12.89 -1.62
N ASP A 328 10.82 -13.09 -2.52
CA ASP A 328 12.24 -13.23 -2.25
C ASP A 328 12.98 -12.62 -3.44
N LEU A 329 13.58 -11.45 -3.21
CA LEU A 329 14.23 -10.68 -4.26
C LEU A 329 15.39 -11.40 -4.91
N SER A 330 16.08 -12.23 -4.14
CA SER A 330 17.29 -12.93 -4.57
C SER A 330 17.05 -14.36 -5.10
N ARG A 331 15.82 -14.85 -5.05
CA ARG A 331 15.50 -16.24 -5.41
C ARG A 331 15.96 -16.63 -6.82
N GLU A 332 15.80 -15.73 -7.78
CA GLU A 332 16.18 -15.92 -9.19
C GLU A 332 17.71 -15.79 -9.41
N TYR A 333 18.44 -15.38 -8.37
CA TYR A 333 19.88 -15.14 -8.34
C TYR A 333 20.60 -16.08 -7.37
N ASN A 334 20.17 -17.32 -7.30
CA ASN A 334 20.71 -18.35 -6.39
C ASN A 334 20.69 -17.95 -4.90
N SER A 335 19.69 -17.16 -4.49
CA SER A 335 19.54 -16.58 -3.15
C SER A 335 20.69 -15.64 -2.75
N ASP A 336 21.36 -15.05 -3.73
CA ASP A 336 22.39 -14.04 -3.53
C ASP A 336 21.82 -12.63 -3.83
N PRO A 337 21.58 -11.80 -2.79
CA PRO A 337 21.06 -10.44 -3.00
C PRO A 337 22.08 -9.50 -3.65
N VAL A 338 23.37 -9.75 -3.50
CA VAL A 338 24.42 -8.96 -4.16
C VAL A 338 24.36 -9.17 -5.67
N ALA A 339 24.23 -10.42 -6.10
CA ALA A 339 24.04 -10.74 -7.51
C ALA A 339 22.75 -10.16 -8.08
N ALA A 340 21.65 -10.16 -7.29
CA ALA A 340 20.41 -9.52 -7.68
C ALA A 340 20.61 -8.02 -7.93
N PHE A 341 21.14 -7.28 -6.95
CA PHE A 341 21.33 -5.84 -7.08
C PHE A 341 22.42 -5.43 -8.08
N ALA A 342 23.29 -6.34 -8.51
CA ALA A 342 24.28 -6.04 -9.54
C ALA A 342 23.63 -5.51 -10.84
N HIS A 343 22.38 -5.87 -11.12
CA HIS A 343 21.61 -5.42 -12.29
C HIS A 343 21.02 -4.02 -12.14
N ALA A 344 20.81 -3.53 -10.89
CA ALA A 344 20.25 -2.21 -10.65
C ALA A 344 21.19 -1.10 -11.16
N LYS A 345 20.60 -0.02 -11.70
CA LYS A 345 21.33 1.16 -12.21
C LYS A 345 21.00 2.45 -11.47
N CYS A 346 19.91 2.44 -10.68
CA CYS A 346 19.43 3.60 -9.93
C CYS A 346 20.21 3.83 -8.62
N ASN A 347 20.03 5.01 -8.03
CA ASN A 347 20.44 5.29 -6.66
C ASN A 347 19.36 4.80 -5.68
N PHE A 348 19.76 4.51 -4.46
CA PHE A 348 18.85 4.04 -3.42
C PHE A 348 18.81 4.97 -2.21
N LEU A 349 17.61 5.19 -1.68
CA LEU A 349 17.39 5.66 -0.32
C LEU A 349 16.69 4.55 0.45
N VAL A 350 17.28 4.08 1.54
CA VAL A 350 16.70 3.07 2.43
C VAL A 350 16.40 3.72 3.77
N LEU A 351 15.16 3.61 4.24
CA LEU A 351 14.69 4.18 5.50
C LEU A 351 14.09 3.08 6.38
N SER A 352 14.42 3.11 7.68
CA SER A 352 13.83 2.22 8.68
C SER A 352 13.42 2.99 9.92
N PHE A 353 12.63 2.38 10.79
CA PHE A 353 12.14 2.96 12.04
C PHE A 353 12.56 2.08 13.22
N SER A 354 13.08 2.69 14.29
CA SER A 354 13.74 1.96 15.40
C SER A 354 12.81 0.98 16.12
N SER A 355 11.52 1.26 16.21
CA SER A 355 10.53 0.41 16.89
C SER A 355 9.77 -0.55 15.96
N ASP A 356 10.08 -0.55 14.65
CA ASP A 356 9.48 -1.48 13.72
C ASP A 356 9.99 -2.90 13.96
N TRP A 357 9.17 -3.74 14.56
CA TRP A 357 9.51 -5.13 14.84
C TRP A 357 8.99 -6.10 13.78
N ARG A 358 8.10 -5.62 12.88
CA ARG A 358 7.60 -6.41 11.75
C ARG A 358 8.62 -6.44 10.61
N PHE A 359 9.18 -5.29 10.25
CA PHE A 359 10.31 -5.12 9.34
C PHE A 359 11.44 -4.38 10.06
N ALA A 360 11.99 -5.05 11.06
CA ALA A 360 12.99 -4.50 11.95
C ALA A 360 14.16 -3.83 11.18
N PRO A 361 14.82 -2.80 11.74
CA PRO A 361 15.91 -2.08 11.10
C PRO A 361 17.01 -2.97 10.50
N GLU A 362 17.22 -4.15 11.08
CA GLU A 362 18.13 -5.18 10.55
C GLU A 362 17.82 -5.55 9.11
N ARG A 363 16.53 -5.60 8.73
CA ARG A 363 16.11 -5.93 7.36
C ARG A 363 16.54 -4.84 6.37
N SER A 364 16.44 -3.57 6.78
CA SER A 364 16.90 -2.43 5.98
C SER A 364 18.43 -2.35 5.91
N ARG A 365 19.13 -2.74 6.98
CA ARG A 365 20.59 -2.85 6.96
C ARG A 365 21.04 -3.97 6.01
N GLU A 366 20.38 -5.12 6.00
CA GLU A 366 20.65 -6.20 5.03
C GLU A 366 20.50 -5.73 3.57
N ILE A 367 19.46 -4.91 3.26
CA ILE A 367 19.29 -4.29 1.94
C ILE A 367 20.48 -3.40 1.63
N THR A 368 20.85 -2.54 2.59
CA THR A 368 21.95 -1.58 2.44
C THR A 368 23.29 -2.27 2.21
N ASP A 369 23.58 -3.30 2.99
CA ASP A 369 24.83 -4.08 2.89
C ASP A 369 24.92 -4.81 1.54
N ALA A 370 23.81 -5.36 1.06
CA ALA A 370 23.76 -6.00 -0.26
C ALA A 370 23.97 -4.99 -1.38
N LEU A 371 23.37 -3.79 -1.31
CA LEU A 371 23.56 -2.71 -2.27
C LEU A 371 25.01 -2.21 -2.28
N MET A 372 25.58 -1.99 -1.11
CA MET A 372 27.00 -1.56 -0.99
C MET A 372 27.94 -2.60 -1.56
N SER A 373 27.71 -3.88 -1.23
CA SER A 373 28.51 -5.00 -1.74
C SER A 373 28.37 -5.17 -3.26
N ALA A 374 27.21 -4.80 -3.84
CA ALA A 374 26.98 -4.75 -5.28
C ALA A 374 27.55 -3.47 -5.94
N GLY A 375 28.23 -2.58 -5.18
CA GLY A 375 28.80 -1.34 -5.67
C GLY A 375 27.74 -0.28 -6.05
N LYS A 376 26.54 -0.32 -5.42
CA LYS A 376 25.47 0.62 -5.73
C LYS A 376 25.52 1.87 -4.84
N SER A 377 25.04 2.99 -5.38
CA SER A 377 24.86 4.22 -4.63
C SER A 377 23.66 4.06 -3.69
N VAL A 378 23.90 4.05 -2.39
CA VAL A 378 22.85 3.91 -1.37
C VAL A 378 23.07 4.92 -0.23
N SER A 379 21.95 5.51 0.22
CA SER A 379 21.87 6.26 1.45
C SER A 379 20.97 5.50 2.42
N TYR A 380 21.39 5.32 3.66
CA TYR A 380 20.59 4.68 4.71
C TYR A 380 20.33 5.65 5.85
N VAL A 381 19.10 5.72 6.34
CA VAL A 381 18.74 6.49 7.54
C VAL A 381 17.81 5.65 8.40
N GLU A 382 18.19 5.43 9.64
CA GLU A 382 17.33 4.91 10.69
C GLU A 382 16.65 6.07 11.42
N ILE A 383 15.33 6.04 11.45
CA ILE A 383 14.47 7.04 12.07
C ILE A 383 14.08 6.54 13.46
N GLU A 384 14.37 7.32 14.49
CA GLU A 384 13.89 7.04 15.82
C GLU A 384 12.37 7.25 15.88
N SER A 385 11.64 6.24 16.33
CA SER A 385 10.17 6.24 16.40
C SER A 385 9.70 5.19 17.40
N ASP A 386 8.62 5.48 18.10
CA ASP A 386 7.88 4.58 18.98
C ASP A 386 6.62 4.00 18.32
N LYS A 387 6.40 4.27 17.02
CA LYS A 387 5.14 4.00 16.32
C LYS A 387 5.04 2.61 15.69
N GLY A 388 6.11 1.81 15.75
CA GLY A 388 6.16 0.48 15.12
C GLY A 388 6.27 0.56 13.59
N HIS A 389 5.68 -0.39 12.92
CA HIS A 389 5.71 -0.48 11.45
C HIS A 389 4.94 0.66 10.78
N ASP A 390 3.81 1.08 11.36
CA ASP A 390 2.99 2.16 10.80
C ASP A 390 3.68 3.53 10.85
N ALA A 391 4.87 3.64 11.46
CA ALA A 391 5.65 4.88 11.54
C ALA A 391 5.88 5.53 10.17
N PHE A 392 5.96 4.77 9.07
CA PHE A 392 6.16 5.34 7.74
C PHE A 392 4.92 6.07 7.19
N LEU A 393 3.75 5.85 7.79
CA LEU A 393 2.50 6.55 7.46
C LEU A 393 2.29 7.80 8.33
N LEU A 394 3.02 7.91 9.45
CA LEU A 394 2.79 8.88 10.50
C LEU A 394 3.77 10.05 10.44
N PRO A 395 3.36 11.26 10.84
CA PRO A 395 4.25 12.41 10.90
C PRO A 395 5.50 12.13 11.75
N ASN A 396 6.68 12.46 11.19
CA ASN A 396 7.95 12.43 11.90
C ASN A 396 8.92 13.40 11.22
N GLU A 397 9.33 14.44 11.93
CA GLU A 397 10.17 15.53 11.40
C GLU A 397 11.48 15.05 10.77
N ARG A 398 12.14 14.05 11.39
CA ARG A 398 13.41 13.50 10.87
C ARG A 398 13.19 12.71 9.59
N TYR A 399 12.09 11.98 9.52
CA TYR A 399 11.70 11.24 8.33
C TYR A 399 11.35 12.20 7.17
N GLU A 400 10.53 13.22 7.44
CA GLU A 400 10.18 14.28 6.48
C GLU A 400 11.43 14.96 5.91
N LYS A 401 12.38 15.35 6.78
CA LYS A 401 13.66 15.95 6.38
C LYS A 401 14.52 14.99 5.55
N ALA A 402 14.59 13.72 5.90
CA ALA A 402 15.39 12.73 5.19
C ALA A 402 14.81 12.47 3.79
N LEU A 403 13.51 12.20 3.69
CA LEU A 403 12.80 11.95 2.43
C LEU A 403 12.80 13.20 1.54
N GLY A 404 12.34 14.33 2.08
CA GLY A 404 12.24 15.59 1.35
C GLY A 404 13.60 16.12 0.91
N GLY A 405 14.62 16.03 1.75
CA GLY A 405 16.00 16.42 1.40
C GLY A 405 16.60 15.55 0.29
N TYR A 406 16.30 14.24 0.29
CA TYR A 406 16.71 13.35 -0.80
C TYR A 406 16.01 13.71 -2.11
N LEU A 407 14.68 13.82 -2.10
CA LEU A 407 13.89 14.11 -3.30
C LEU A 407 14.16 15.53 -3.84
N SER A 408 14.42 16.52 -2.96
CA SER A 408 14.84 17.85 -3.41
C SER A 408 16.16 17.81 -4.21
N ARG A 409 17.12 16.96 -3.80
CA ARG A 409 18.34 16.74 -4.60
C ARG A 409 18.05 16.07 -5.92
N VAL A 410 17.09 15.14 -5.98
CA VAL A 410 16.62 14.54 -7.24
C VAL A 410 16.06 15.61 -8.16
N ALA A 411 15.13 16.46 -7.67
CA ALA A 411 14.53 17.55 -8.44
C ALA A 411 15.59 18.51 -9.00
N ASN A 412 16.57 18.92 -8.17
CA ASN A 412 17.64 19.82 -8.60
C ASN A 412 18.51 19.22 -9.71
N ARG A 413 18.75 17.91 -9.72
CA ARG A 413 19.50 17.23 -10.78
C ARG A 413 18.73 17.16 -12.09
N LEU A 414 17.40 17.01 -12.03
CA LEU A 414 16.53 17.00 -13.21
C LEU A 414 16.42 18.38 -13.87
N GLY A 415 16.49 19.47 -13.08
CA GLY A 415 16.47 20.86 -13.56
C GLY A 415 17.84 21.39 -13.98
N ALA A 416 18.94 20.69 -13.68
CA ALA A 416 20.26 21.11 -14.13
C ALA A 416 20.42 20.85 -15.63
N PRO A 417 20.94 21.81 -16.44
CA PRO A 417 21.31 21.56 -17.82
C PRO A 417 22.26 20.36 -17.88
N ALA A 418 22.08 19.49 -18.85
CA ALA A 418 22.97 18.35 -19.09
C ALA A 418 24.39 18.89 -19.19
N GLY A 419 25.17 18.70 -18.13
CA GLY A 419 26.59 19.06 -18.14
C GLY A 419 27.30 18.19 -19.16
N ASP A 420 28.02 18.82 -20.06
CA ASP A 420 28.95 18.15 -20.98
C ASP A 420 29.82 17.23 -20.12
N GLY A 421 29.73 15.94 -20.40
CA GLY A 421 30.43 14.91 -19.66
C GLY A 421 31.93 15.14 -19.62
N GLN A 422 32.47 15.23 -18.40
CA GLN A 422 33.88 14.99 -18.12
C GLN A 422 34.10 13.59 -17.55
#